data_b29c1bfe852a97a0669002096f60f0a0
#
_entry.id   b29c1bfe852a97a0669002096f60f0a0
#
_cell.length_a   1.000
_cell.length_b   1.000
_cell.length_c   1.000
_cell.angle_alpha   90.00
_cell.angle_beta   90.00
_cell.angle_gamma   90.00
#
_symmetry.space_group_name_H-M   'P 1'
#
loop_
_entity.id
_entity.type
_entity.pdbx_description
1 polymer ?
#
loop_
_entity_poly.entity_id
_entity_poly.type
_entity_poly.pdbx_seq_one_letter_code
_entity_poly.pdbx_strand_id
1 'polypeptide(L)'
;THVVYYVIPYGLIFAIGLRVPDLSQAALVGLLALCATGYLAWLGYYGLIQEGAGWLPTQKFKYPPTSYYLSFALMMAFVLYLASERIMALCQQVRLESLILFIGSNSIWIYLWHILYLQVFKSLDGFVSWYLSVLLCSILTTYLQVQLVQRVLEGVTDKAKKKLVRTLFTG
;
A
#
# COMPACT_ATOMS: atom_id res chain seq x y z
N THR A 1 -18.25 -17.76 10.22
CA THR A 1 -17.55 -18.33 9.03
C THR A 1 -17.00 -17.26 8.08
N HIS A 2 -17.70 -16.11 7.89
CA HIS A 2 -17.25 -15.07 6.96
C HIS A 2 -15.90 -14.42 7.34
N VAL A 3 -15.61 -14.22 8.62
CA VAL A 3 -14.36 -13.60 9.10
C VAL A 3 -13.13 -14.39 8.64
N VAL A 4 -13.20 -15.72 8.65
CA VAL A 4 -12.09 -16.61 8.26
C VAL A 4 -11.68 -16.41 6.80
N TYR A 5 -12.65 -16.17 5.90
CA TYR A 5 -12.38 -15.94 4.47
C TYR A 5 -11.56 -14.68 4.19
N TYR A 6 -11.62 -13.68 5.08
CA TYR A 6 -10.85 -12.44 4.94
C TYR A 6 -9.55 -12.48 5.74
N VAL A 7 -9.61 -12.98 6.98
CA VAL A 7 -8.46 -12.93 7.91
C VAL A 7 -7.31 -13.80 7.44
N ILE A 8 -7.59 -15.03 6.97
CA ILE A 8 -6.52 -15.97 6.58
C ILE A 8 -5.72 -15.46 5.38
N PRO A 9 -6.32 -15.08 4.23
CA PRO A 9 -5.54 -14.64 3.08
C PRO A 9 -4.73 -13.37 3.36
N TYR A 10 -5.31 -12.38 4.03
CA TYR A 10 -4.59 -11.15 4.37
C TYR A 10 -3.54 -11.36 5.46
N GLY A 11 -3.80 -12.25 6.43
CA GLY A 11 -2.82 -12.67 7.42
C GLY A 11 -1.63 -13.38 6.80
N LEU A 12 -1.85 -14.20 5.77
CA LEU A 12 -0.79 -14.84 5.01
C LEU A 12 0.08 -13.82 4.27
N ILE A 13 -0.54 -12.85 3.59
CA ILE A 13 0.20 -11.75 2.91
C ILE A 13 1.04 -10.98 3.92
N PHE A 14 0.48 -10.65 5.08
CA PHE A 14 1.20 -9.97 6.15
C PHE A 14 2.40 -10.81 6.64
N ALA A 15 2.22 -12.10 6.88
CA ALA A 15 3.29 -13.00 7.30
C ALA A 15 4.40 -13.13 6.25
N ILE A 16 4.04 -13.19 4.95
CA ILE A 16 5.00 -13.15 3.84
C ILE A 16 5.76 -11.83 3.87
N GLY A 17 5.06 -10.70 4.00
CA GLY A 17 5.67 -9.36 4.05
C GLY A 17 6.73 -9.21 5.13
N LEU A 18 6.51 -9.80 6.31
CA LEU A 18 7.50 -9.81 7.40
C LEU A 18 8.77 -10.61 7.08
N ARG A 19 8.68 -11.59 6.16
CA ARG A 19 9.80 -12.45 5.77
C ARG A 19 10.55 -11.96 4.53
N VAL A 20 9.95 -11.08 3.75
CA VAL A 20 10.55 -10.57 2.50
C VAL A 20 11.96 -10.01 2.70
N PRO A 21 12.26 -9.21 3.76
CA PRO A 21 13.61 -8.68 3.96
C PRO A 21 14.68 -9.75 4.24
N ASP A 22 14.29 -10.92 4.75
CA ASP A 22 15.16 -12.04 5.11
C ASP A 22 15.42 -12.99 3.92
N LEU A 23 14.70 -12.80 2.79
CA LEU A 23 14.79 -13.69 1.64
C LEU A 23 15.97 -13.32 0.73
N SER A 24 16.63 -14.33 0.18
CA SER A 24 17.63 -14.11 -0.86
C SER A 24 16.99 -13.59 -2.14
N GLN A 25 17.76 -12.87 -2.94
CA GLN A 25 17.30 -12.35 -4.23
C GLN A 25 16.78 -13.47 -5.16
N ALA A 26 17.44 -14.62 -5.16
CA ALA A 26 17.00 -15.78 -5.93
C ALA A 26 15.64 -16.30 -5.46
N ALA A 27 15.39 -16.36 -4.14
CA ALA A 27 14.11 -16.74 -3.59
C ALA A 27 13.00 -15.74 -3.96
N LEU A 28 13.29 -14.45 -3.91
CA LEU A 28 12.34 -13.39 -4.31
C LEU A 28 11.97 -13.48 -5.79
N VAL A 29 12.94 -13.71 -6.66
CA VAL A 29 12.69 -13.90 -8.11
C VAL A 29 11.89 -15.19 -8.35
N GLY A 30 12.17 -16.27 -7.62
CA GLY A 30 11.39 -17.50 -7.68
C GLY A 30 9.93 -17.31 -7.24
N LEU A 31 9.70 -16.59 -6.15
CA LEU A 31 8.35 -16.25 -5.68
C LEU A 31 7.62 -15.33 -6.66
N LEU A 32 8.33 -14.36 -7.23
CA LEU A 32 7.78 -13.50 -8.28
C LEU A 32 7.34 -14.33 -9.49
N ALA A 33 8.19 -15.24 -9.97
CA ALA A 33 7.86 -16.13 -11.08
C ALA A 33 6.66 -17.03 -10.78
N LEU A 34 6.59 -17.59 -9.56
CA LEU A 34 5.45 -18.39 -9.12
C LEU A 34 4.15 -17.57 -9.10
N CYS A 35 4.18 -16.36 -8.55
CA CYS A 35 3.01 -15.47 -8.52
C CYS A 35 2.60 -15.03 -9.93
N ALA A 36 3.55 -14.72 -10.80
CA ALA A 36 3.30 -14.35 -12.21
C ALA A 36 2.68 -15.52 -12.98
N THR A 37 3.21 -16.73 -12.83
CA THR A 37 2.65 -17.93 -13.45
C THR A 37 1.24 -18.20 -12.95
N GLY A 38 1.00 -18.10 -11.64
CA GLY A 38 -0.33 -18.24 -11.06
C GLY A 38 -1.32 -17.19 -11.59
N TYR A 39 -0.89 -15.94 -11.68
CA TYR A 39 -1.72 -14.88 -12.25
C TYR A 39 -2.07 -15.13 -13.72
N LEU A 40 -1.08 -15.51 -14.54
CA LEU A 40 -1.28 -15.80 -15.97
C LEU A 40 -2.17 -17.04 -16.18
N ALA A 41 -2.01 -18.07 -15.35
CA ALA A 41 -2.86 -19.26 -15.38
C ALA A 41 -4.32 -18.92 -15.12
N TRP A 42 -4.59 -18.09 -14.09
CA TRP A 42 -5.95 -17.61 -13.81
C TRP A 42 -6.50 -16.70 -14.90
N LEU A 43 -5.67 -15.80 -15.44
CA LEU A 43 -6.06 -14.94 -16.54
C LEU A 43 -6.45 -15.76 -17.78
N GLY A 44 -5.67 -16.80 -18.11
CA GLY A 44 -5.98 -17.73 -19.17
C GLY A 44 -7.26 -18.53 -18.91
N TYR A 45 -7.44 -19.04 -17.68
CA TYR A 45 -8.64 -19.75 -17.30
C TYR A 45 -9.91 -18.89 -17.48
N TYR A 46 -9.91 -17.68 -16.97
CA TYR A 46 -11.07 -16.77 -17.10
C TYR A 46 -11.28 -16.30 -18.54
N GLY A 47 -10.20 -16.04 -19.28
CA GLY A 47 -10.29 -15.60 -20.69
C GLY A 47 -10.73 -16.71 -21.66
N LEU A 48 -10.37 -17.98 -21.38
CA LEU A 48 -10.71 -19.12 -22.24
C LEU A 48 -12.07 -19.75 -21.90
N ILE A 49 -12.47 -19.76 -20.61
CA ILE A 49 -13.64 -20.51 -20.14
C ILE A 49 -14.86 -19.64 -20.00
N GLN A 50 -14.70 -18.38 -19.63
CA GLN A 50 -15.82 -17.44 -19.56
C GLN A 50 -15.94 -16.70 -20.89
N GLU A 51 -16.72 -17.28 -21.83
CA GLU A 51 -16.99 -16.68 -23.13
C GLU A 51 -17.45 -15.21 -23.00
N GLY A 52 -16.79 -14.32 -23.72
CA GLY A 52 -17.08 -12.89 -23.74
C GLY A 52 -16.44 -12.08 -22.60
N ALA A 53 -15.64 -12.71 -21.74
CA ALA A 53 -14.88 -11.98 -20.75
C ALA A 53 -13.69 -11.28 -21.40
N GLY A 54 -13.85 -10.01 -21.71
CA GLY A 54 -12.70 -9.13 -21.97
C GLY A 54 -11.79 -9.07 -20.75
N TRP A 55 -10.92 -8.09 -20.68
CA TRP A 55 -10.07 -7.84 -19.51
C TRP A 55 -10.88 -7.83 -18.22
N LEU A 56 -10.67 -8.83 -17.34
CA LEU A 56 -11.32 -8.93 -16.03
C LEU A 56 -10.54 -8.10 -15.00
N PRO A 57 -11.10 -7.00 -14.48
CA PRO A 57 -10.42 -6.18 -13.49
C PRO A 57 -10.27 -6.97 -12.18
N THR A 58 -9.03 -7.10 -11.70
CA THR A 58 -8.67 -7.82 -10.47
C THR A 58 -9.45 -7.33 -9.24
N GLN A 59 -9.91 -6.07 -9.26
CA GLN A 59 -10.69 -5.47 -8.17
C GLN A 59 -12.01 -6.19 -7.87
N LYS A 60 -12.64 -6.81 -8.87
CA LYS A 60 -13.86 -7.63 -8.67
C LYS A 60 -13.62 -8.87 -7.81
N PHE A 61 -12.38 -9.31 -7.72
CA PHE A 61 -11.95 -10.52 -7.02
C PHE A 61 -11.27 -10.24 -5.67
N LYS A 62 -11.42 -9.00 -5.17
CA LYS A 62 -10.83 -8.55 -3.92
C LYS A 62 -11.60 -9.02 -2.68
N TYR A 63 -12.94 -9.13 -2.80
CA TYR A 63 -13.78 -9.45 -1.66
C TYR A 63 -14.82 -10.54 -2.04
N PRO A 64 -14.65 -11.80 -1.56
CA PRO A 64 -13.51 -12.35 -0.83
C PRO A 64 -12.25 -12.43 -1.70
N PRO A 65 -11.04 -12.32 -1.11
CA PRO A 65 -9.81 -12.34 -1.89
C PRO A 65 -9.59 -13.72 -2.50
N THR A 66 -9.60 -13.77 -3.85
CA THR A 66 -9.33 -15.00 -4.60
C THR A 66 -7.84 -15.15 -4.89
N SER A 67 -7.43 -16.35 -5.27
CA SER A 67 -6.05 -16.64 -5.71
C SER A 67 -5.63 -15.80 -6.93
N TYR A 68 -6.56 -15.46 -7.82
CA TYR A 68 -6.32 -14.52 -8.94
C TYR A 68 -5.86 -13.14 -8.44
N TYR A 69 -6.62 -12.55 -7.52
CA TYR A 69 -6.29 -11.25 -6.92
C TYR A 69 -5.00 -11.31 -6.11
N LEU A 70 -4.83 -12.37 -5.29
CA LEU A 70 -3.65 -12.52 -4.42
C LEU A 70 -2.37 -12.72 -5.23
N SER A 71 -2.41 -13.51 -6.30
CA SER A 71 -1.26 -13.70 -7.19
C SER A 71 -0.82 -12.39 -7.83
N PHE A 72 -1.77 -11.58 -8.31
CA PHE A 72 -1.50 -10.25 -8.84
C PHE A 72 -0.90 -9.31 -7.78
N ALA A 73 -1.51 -9.25 -6.60
CA ALA A 73 -1.06 -8.37 -5.53
C ALA A 73 0.36 -8.71 -5.05
N LEU A 74 0.65 -9.99 -4.84
CA LEU A 74 1.99 -10.45 -4.45
C LEU A 74 3.02 -10.24 -5.57
N MET A 75 2.65 -10.53 -6.83
CA MET A 75 3.51 -10.26 -7.98
C MET A 75 3.93 -8.78 -8.02
N MET A 76 2.97 -7.86 -7.90
CA MET A 76 3.26 -6.42 -7.88
C MET A 76 4.10 -6.00 -6.67
N ALA A 77 3.85 -6.58 -5.49
CA ALA A 77 4.64 -6.31 -4.30
C ALA A 77 6.11 -6.75 -4.47
N PHE A 78 6.35 -7.94 -5.02
CA PHE A 78 7.72 -8.42 -5.29
C PHE A 78 8.42 -7.61 -6.38
N VAL A 79 7.72 -7.20 -7.45
CA VAL A 79 8.28 -6.30 -8.47
C VAL A 79 8.73 -4.99 -7.86
N LEU A 80 7.86 -4.35 -7.05
CA LEU A 80 8.17 -3.09 -6.39
C LEU A 80 9.32 -3.25 -5.39
N TYR A 81 9.35 -4.36 -4.63
CA TYR A 81 10.43 -4.62 -3.68
C TYR A 81 11.78 -4.80 -4.39
N LEU A 82 11.83 -5.61 -5.44
CA LEU A 82 13.05 -5.83 -6.24
C LEU A 82 13.51 -4.56 -6.98
N ALA A 83 12.57 -3.68 -7.35
CA ALA A 83 12.87 -2.41 -7.98
C ALA A 83 13.17 -1.27 -6.98
N SER A 84 12.99 -1.49 -5.68
CA SER A 84 13.01 -0.44 -4.66
C SER A 84 14.31 0.38 -4.64
N GLU A 85 15.47 -0.26 -4.77
CA GLU A 85 16.76 0.44 -4.81
C GLU A 85 16.87 1.35 -6.03
N ARG A 86 16.44 0.87 -7.21
CA ARG A 86 16.46 1.67 -8.45
C ARG A 86 15.47 2.83 -8.37
N ILE A 87 14.27 2.57 -7.85
CA ILE A 87 13.26 3.61 -7.63
C ILE A 87 13.81 4.67 -6.68
N MET A 88 14.44 4.25 -5.56
CA MET A 88 15.01 5.19 -4.60
C MET A 88 16.14 6.01 -5.21
N ALA A 89 17.03 5.41 -6.00
CA ALA A 89 18.09 6.12 -6.72
C ALA A 89 17.53 7.17 -7.70
N LEU A 90 16.47 6.85 -8.43
CA LEU A 90 15.77 7.82 -9.29
C LEU A 90 15.13 8.95 -8.46
N CYS A 91 14.52 8.63 -7.33
CA CYS A 91 13.90 9.63 -6.44
C CYS A 91 14.95 10.58 -5.84
N GLN A 92 16.15 10.11 -5.56
CA GLN A 92 17.27 10.93 -5.13
C GLN A 92 17.71 11.91 -6.21
N GLN A 93 17.81 11.45 -7.47
CA GLN A 93 18.17 12.31 -8.61
C GLN A 93 17.18 13.46 -8.81
N VAL A 94 15.88 13.19 -8.63
CA VAL A 94 14.82 14.21 -8.77
C VAL A 94 14.47 14.91 -7.45
N ARG A 95 15.24 14.68 -6.39
CA ARG A 95 15.06 15.27 -5.04
C ARG A 95 13.71 14.97 -4.38
N LEU A 96 13.11 13.84 -4.71
CA LEU A 96 11.84 13.37 -4.15
C LEU A 96 12.01 12.35 -3.01
N GLU A 97 13.24 11.99 -2.65
CA GLU A 97 13.54 10.99 -1.61
C GLU A 97 12.85 11.32 -0.28
N SER A 98 13.00 12.54 0.22
CA SER A 98 12.40 12.96 1.50
C SER A 98 10.87 12.88 1.49
N LEU A 99 10.23 13.20 0.36
CA LEU A 99 8.79 13.09 0.21
C LEU A 99 8.33 11.62 0.23
N ILE A 100 9.04 10.75 -0.48
CA ILE A 100 8.70 9.32 -0.53
C ILE A 100 8.92 8.65 0.83
N LEU A 101 10.02 8.97 1.51
CA LEU A 101 10.26 8.49 2.87
C LEU A 101 9.20 9.00 3.85
N PHE A 102 8.80 10.27 3.71
CA PHE A 102 7.70 10.84 4.50
C PHE A 102 6.39 10.08 4.27
N ILE A 103 6.00 9.85 3.00
CA ILE A 103 4.79 9.12 2.64
C ILE A 103 4.84 7.68 3.19
N GLY A 104 5.97 7.00 3.03
CA GLY A 104 6.15 5.64 3.52
C GLY A 104 6.03 5.54 5.04
N SER A 105 6.73 6.43 5.77
CA SER A 105 6.72 6.44 7.23
C SER A 105 5.37 6.80 7.84
N ASN A 106 4.56 7.58 7.13
CA ASN A 106 3.27 8.06 7.63
C ASN A 106 2.06 7.47 6.87
N SER A 107 2.26 6.35 6.18
CA SER A 107 1.26 5.76 5.28
C SER A 107 -0.08 5.45 5.95
N ILE A 108 -0.08 5.04 7.24
CA ILE A 108 -1.30 4.78 8.02
C ILE A 108 -2.12 6.06 8.18
N TRP A 109 -1.47 7.18 8.53
CA TRP A 109 -2.16 8.45 8.72
C TRP A 109 -2.66 9.04 7.41
N ILE A 110 -1.86 8.94 6.34
CA ILE A 110 -2.29 9.32 4.99
C ILE A 110 -3.52 8.51 4.58
N TYR A 111 -3.55 7.20 4.86
CA TYR A 111 -4.70 6.35 4.57
C TYR A 111 -5.94 6.74 5.37
N LEU A 112 -5.81 7.05 6.68
CA LEU A 112 -6.94 7.49 7.50
C LEU A 112 -7.52 8.82 7.00
N TRP A 113 -6.68 9.80 6.70
CA TRP A 113 -7.11 11.06 6.11
C TRP A 113 -7.72 10.87 4.72
N HIS A 114 -7.16 9.96 3.91
CA HIS A 114 -7.70 9.62 2.60
C HIS A 114 -9.16 9.13 2.69
N ILE A 115 -9.48 8.23 3.62
CA ILE A 115 -10.86 7.76 3.83
C ILE A 115 -11.80 8.93 4.15
N LEU A 116 -11.36 9.86 4.99
CA LEU A 116 -12.14 11.06 5.32
C LEU A 116 -12.38 11.92 4.07
N TYR A 117 -11.33 12.22 3.31
CA TYR A 117 -11.41 13.08 2.13
C TYR A 117 -12.19 12.44 0.96
N LEU A 118 -12.26 11.12 0.87
CA LEU A 118 -13.18 10.46 -0.06
C LEU A 118 -14.65 10.89 0.15
N GLN A 119 -15.03 11.12 1.40
CA GLN A 119 -16.38 11.58 1.73
C GLN A 119 -16.55 13.10 1.50
N VAL A 120 -15.54 13.88 1.86
CA VAL A 120 -15.56 15.35 1.72
C VAL A 120 -15.63 15.76 0.24
N PHE A 121 -14.83 15.12 -0.61
CA PHE A 121 -14.73 15.48 -2.04
C PHE A 121 -15.66 14.66 -2.94
N LYS A 122 -16.66 13.98 -2.38
CA LYS A 122 -17.60 13.13 -3.13
C LYS A 122 -18.32 13.85 -4.28
N SER A 123 -18.52 15.16 -4.17
CA SER A 123 -19.23 16.00 -5.14
C SER A 123 -18.32 16.66 -6.19
N LEU A 124 -17.02 16.42 -6.17
CA LEU A 124 -16.12 16.97 -7.19
C LEU A 124 -16.29 16.24 -8.52
N ASP A 125 -16.50 17.03 -9.57
CA ASP A 125 -16.58 16.52 -10.93
C ASP A 125 -15.17 16.25 -11.50
N GLY A 126 -15.05 15.15 -12.23
CA GLY A 126 -13.82 14.73 -12.88
C GLY A 126 -12.95 13.82 -11.99
N PHE A 127 -12.70 12.58 -12.49
CA PHE A 127 -11.93 11.57 -11.78
C PHE A 127 -10.53 12.06 -11.37
N VAL A 128 -9.82 12.74 -12.26
CA VAL A 128 -8.43 13.19 -12.01
C VAL A 128 -8.39 14.28 -10.95
N SER A 129 -9.26 15.29 -11.04
CA SER A 129 -9.33 16.38 -10.06
C SER A 129 -9.71 15.86 -8.67
N TRP A 130 -10.71 14.97 -8.62
CA TRP A 130 -11.14 14.31 -7.40
C TRP A 130 -10.00 13.49 -6.75
N TYR A 131 -9.34 12.62 -7.54
CA TYR A 131 -8.26 11.78 -7.05
C TYR A 131 -7.06 12.59 -6.53
N LEU A 132 -6.63 13.61 -7.29
CA LEU A 132 -5.52 14.47 -6.88
C LEU A 132 -5.87 15.28 -5.63
N SER A 133 -7.09 15.81 -5.52
CA SER A 133 -7.52 16.55 -4.34
C SER A 133 -7.49 15.69 -3.08
N VAL A 134 -8.06 14.48 -3.15
CA VAL A 134 -8.03 13.53 -2.04
C VAL A 134 -6.60 13.19 -1.63
N LEU A 135 -5.74 12.88 -2.59
CA LEU A 135 -4.35 12.48 -2.33
C LEU A 135 -3.55 13.64 -1.71
N LEU A 136 -3.59 14.81 -2.34
CA LEU A 136 -2.83 15.98 -1.89
C LEU A 136 -3.29 16.46 -0.51
N CYS A 137 -4.62 16.53 -0.28
CA CYS A 137 -5.14 16.91 1.02
C CYS A 137 -4.75 15.90 2.12
N SER A 138 -4.75 14.60 1.82
CA SER A 138 -4.34 13.57 2.78
C SER A 138 -2.86 13.70 3.17
N ILE A 139 -1.98 13.92 2.19
CA ILE A 139 -0.55 14.11 2.44
C ILE A 139 -0.31 15.41 3.22
N LEU A 140 -0.94 16.52 2.81
CA LEU A 140 -0.78 17.82 3.45
C LEU A 140 -1.28 17.80 4.89
N THR A 141 -2.45 17.22 5.14
CA THR A 141 -3.00 17.14 6.51
C THR A 141 -2.11 16.26 7.39
N THR A 142 -1.60 15.14 6.88
CA THR A 142 -0.63 14.32 7.62
C THR A 142 0.64 15.10 7.91
N TYR A 143 1.15 15.87 6.97
CA TYR A 143 2.32 16.72 7.18
C TYR A 143 2.08 17.74 8.31
N LEU A 144 0.95 18.44 8.27
CA LEU A 144 0.56 19.39 9.32
C LEU A 144 0.40 18.71 10.69
N GLN A 145 -0.21 17.51 10.72
CA GLN A 145 -0.34 16.70 11.93
C GLN A 145 1.04 16.38 12.52
N VAL A 146 1.97 15.90 11.71
CA VAL A 146 3.33 15.56 12.16
C VAL A 146 4.04 16.79 12.72
N GLN A 147 3.94 17.94 12.04
CA GLN A 147 4.53 19.20 12.50
C GLN A 147 3.92 19.65 13.85
N LEU A 148 2.60 19.55 13.99
CA LEU A 148 1.90 19.91 15.22
C LEU A 148 2.34 19.00 16.37
N VAL A 149 2.38 17.68 16.14
CA VAL A 149 2.83 16.72 17.14
C VAL A 149 4.27 16.98 17.57
N GLN A 150 5.16 17.29 16.63
CA GLN A 150 6.56 17.62 16.94
C GLN A 150 6.66 18.87 17.85
N ARG A 151 5.92 19.93 17.53
CA ARG A 151 5.88 21.14 18.37
C ARG A 151 5.36 20.87 19.78
N VAL A 152 4.27 20.10 19.90
CA VAL A 152 3.72 19.72 21.21
C VAL A 152 4.74 18.90 22.02
N LEU A 153 5.49 18.01 21.34
CA LEU A 153 6.51 17.18 21.97
C LEU A 153 7.74 17.96 22.45
N GLU A 154 8.02 19.14 21.91
CA GLU A 154 9.10 20.01 22.42
C GLU A 154 8.85 20.44 23.85
N GLY A 155 7.59 20.64 24.26
CA GLY A 155 7.19 20.97 25.63
C GLY A 155 7.12 19.77 26.59
N VAL A 156 7.23 18.54 26.10
CA VAL A 156 7.12 17.33 26.95
C VAL A 156 8.51 16.90 27.43
N THR A 157 8.73 16.93 28.74
CA THR A 157 10.00 16.54 29.37
C THR A 157 10.14 15.02 29.58
N ASP A 158 9.02 14.31 29.73
CA ASP A 158 8.97 12.87 29.97
C ASP A 158 9.28 12.08 28.69
N LYS A 159 10.43 11.40 28.66
CA LYS A 159 10.88 10.59 27.51
C LYS A 159 9.93 9.45 27.13
N ALA A 160 9.27 8.82 28.12
CA ALA A 160 8.35 7.72 27.88
C ALA A 160 7.08 8.22 27.20
N LYS A 161 6.51 9.31 27.69
CA LYS A 161 5.35 9.97 27.07
C LYS A 161 5.68 10.50 25.68
N LYS A 162 6.86 11.11 25.51
CA LYS A 162 7.33 11.60 24.22
C LYS A 162 7.39 10.47 23.18
N LYS A 163 7.96 9.31 23.53
CA LYS A 163 8.03 8.14 22.66
C LYS A 163 6.64 7.62 22.32
N LEU A 164 5.75 7.49 23.33
CA LEU A 164 4.39 6.99 23.13
C LEU A 164 3.59 7.87 22.17
N VAL A 165 3.57 9.19 22.40
CA VAL A 165 2.84 10.15 21.55
C VAL A 165 3.41 10.14 20.14
N ARG A 166 4.74 10.10 19.98
CA ARG A 166 5.38 10.01 18.67
C ARG A 166 4.93 8.74 17.92
N THR A 167 5.01 7.58 18.57
CA THR A 167 4.61 6.30 17.94
C THR A 167 3.12 6.28 17.58
N LEU A 168 2.25 6.88 18.41
CA LEU A 168 0.82 6.89 18.17
C LEU A 168 0.38 7.84 17.04
N PHE A 169 1.06 8.98 16.88
CA PHE A 169 0.58 10.05 15.99
C PHE A 169 1.48 10.34 14.76
N THR A 170 2.66 9.74 14.68
CA THR A 170 3.57 9.94 13.52
C THR A 170 4.12 8.64 12.94
N GLY A 171 3.84 7.48 13.56
CA GLY A 171 4.31 6.17 13.10
C GLY A 171 5.72 5.85 13.55
#